data_f28639b971ad943c2bfdbfa995c2a19c
#
_entry.id   f28639b971ad943c2bfdbfa995c2a19c
#
_cell.length_a   1.000
_cell.length_b   1.000
_cell.length_c   1.000
_cell.angle_alpha   90.00
_cell.angle_beta   90.00
_cell.angle_gamma   90.00
#
_symmetry.space_group_name_H-M   'P 1'
#
loop_
_entity.id
_entity.type
_entity.pdbx_description
1 polymer ?
#
loop_
_entity_poly.entity_id
_entity_poly.type
_entity_poly.pdbx_seq_one_letter_code
_entity_poly.pdbx_strand_id
1 'polypeptide(L)'
;MVYNSFTLTNFLKYNWPSIFWAAFILGICLMPGRDLPSISIWEFDKIVHFGVYFLLAVLLYWGWEKQQIVRFLHQQVALKIVLICVAYGFAVEVLQEWLTTDRHFDLFDALANGLGGLVGGWLSERVK
;
A
#
# COMPACT_ATOMS: atom_id res chain seq x y z
N MET A 1 -23.80 -6.52 14.48
CA MET A 1 -22.79 -7.08 13.57
C MET A 1 -22.14 -8.28 14.25
N VAL A 2 -22.10 -9.42 13.57
CA VAL A 2 -21.46 -10.63 14.08
C VAL A 2 -20.03 -10.68 13.55
N TYR A 3 -19.06 -10.78 14.44
CA TYR A 3 -17.66 -10.91 14.07
C TYR A 3 -17.25 -12.37 14.05
N ASN A 4 -16.61 -12.78 12.97
CA ASN A 4 -16.13 -14.14 12.81
C ASN A 4 -14.76 -14.32 13.46
N SER A 5 -14.42 -15.56 13.83
CA SER A 5 -13.08 -15.88 14.25
C SER A 5 -12.09 -15.73 13.08
N PHE A 6 -10.87 -15.35 13.40
CA PHE A 6 -9.83 -15.27 12.38
C PHE A 6 -9.53 -16.65 11.81
N THR A 7 -9.60 -16.78 10.51
CA THR A 7 -9.08 -17.95 9.78
C THR A 7 -8.21 -17.47 8.62
N LEU A 8 -7.13 -18.20 8.35
CA LEU A 8 -6.24 -17.87 7.24
C LEU A 8 -6.99 -17.87 5.90
N THR A 9 -7.93 -18.81 5.73
CA THR A 9 -8.75 -18.91 4.53
C THR A 9 -9.58 -17.64 4.32
N ASN A 10 -10.26 -17.14 5.36
CA ASN A 10 -11.04 -15.91 5.26
C ASN A 10 -10.16 -14.69 5.02
N PHE A 11 -9.01 -14.64 5.69
CA PHE A 11 -8.04 -13.57 5.47
C PHE A 11 -7.59 -13.52 4.00
N LEU A 12 -7.16 -14.64 3.46
CA LEU A 12 -6.70 -14.71 2.06
C LEU A 12 -7.83 -14.43 1.07
N LYS A 13 -9.02 -14.93 1.35
CA LYS A 13 -10.20 -14.72 0.48
C LYS A 13 -10.50 -13.24 0.23
N TYR A 14 -10.40 -12.42 1.26
CA TYR A 14 -10.76 -11.01 1.17
C TYR A 14 -9.57 -10.08 0.92
N ASN A 15 -8.36 -10.53 1.22
CA ASN A 15 -7.16 -9.68 1.12
C ASN A 15 -6.24 -10.06 -0.05
N TRP A 16 -6.54 -11.10 -0.83
CA TRP A 16 -5.67 -11.48 -1.94
C TRP A 16 -5.42 -10.33 -2.95
N PRO A 17 -6.40 -9.42 -3.25
CA PRO A 17 -6.09 -8.32 -4.17
C PRO A 17 -5.04 -7.36 -3.60
N SER A 18 -5.13 -7.03 -2.32
CA SER A 18 -4.14 -6.15 -1.69
C SER A 18 -2.78 -6.84 -1.55
N ILE A 19 -2.76 -8.12 -1.23
CA ILE A 19 -1.51 -8.90 -1.15
C ILE A 19 -0.84 -8.98 -2.53
N PHE A 20 -1.61 -9.28 -3.57
CA PHE A 20 -1.10 -9.31 -4.94
C PHE A 20 -0.54 -7.93 -5.33
N TRP A 21 -1.28 -6.86 -5.03
CA TRP A 21 -0.86 -5.51 -5.37
C TRP A 21 0.41 -5.10 -4.61
N ALA A 22 0.50 -5.43 -3.32
CA ALA A 22 1.70 -5.19 -2.52
C ALA A 22 2.92 -5.94 -3.08
N ALA A 23 2.74 -7.20 -3.48
CA ALA A 23 3.82 -7.98 -4.11
C ALA A 23 4.24 -7.38 -5.46
N PHE A 24 3.29 -6.88 -6.25
CA PHE A 24 3.55 -6.19 -7.51
C PHE A 24 4.36 -4.91 -7.30
N ILE A 25 3.98 -4.10 -6.30
CA ILE A 25 4.74 -2.89 -5.92
C ILE A 25 6.18 -3.27 -5.57
N LEU A 26 6.35 -4.25 -4.71
CA LEU A 26 7.69 -4.70 -4.29
C LEU A 26 8.52 -5.15 -5.49
N GLY A 27 7.93 -5.96 -6.38
CA GLY A 27 8.60 -6.45 -7.57
C GLY A 27 9.11 -5.33 -8.48
N ILE A 28 8.24 -4.34 -8.76
CA ILE A 28 8.61 -3.20 -9.61
C ILE A 28 9.65 -2.31 -8.91
N CYS A 29 9.49 -2.06 -7.60
CA CYS A 29 10.42 -1.19 -6.87
C CYS A 29 11.80 -1.80 -6.71
N LEU A 30 11.92 -3.13 -6.74
CA LEU A 30 13.21 -3.82 -6.67
C LEU A 30 13.84 -4.09 -8.04
N MET A 31 13.16 -3.77 -9.14
CA MET A 31 13.77 -3.83 -10.47
C MET A 31 14.88 -2.80 -10.59
N PRO A 32 16.01 -3.14 -11.25
CA PRO A 32 17.03 -2.14 -11.57
C PRO A 32 16.43 -0.99 -12.36
N GLY A 33 16.85 0.24 -12.06
CA GLY A 33 16.34 1.43 -12.73
C GLY A 33 16.51 1.41 -14.25
N ARG A 34 17.58 0.76 -14.73
CA ARG A 34 17.86 0.56 -16.16
C ARG A 34 16.80 -0.25 -16.90
N ASP A 35 16.08 -1.14 -16.19
CA ASP A 35 15.07 -2.01 -16.76
C ASP A 35 13.67 -1.38 -16.73
N LEU A 36 13.54 -0.19 -16.14
CA LEU A 36 12.29 0.56 -16.07
C LEU A 36 12.21 1.56 -17.22
N PRO A 37 10.98 1.92 -17.69
CA PRO A 37 10.83 2.99 -18.66
C PRO A 37 11.47 4.27 -18.14
N SER A 38 12.25 4.96 -18.99
CA SER A 38 12.85 6.23 -18.61
C SER A 38 11.78 7.31 -18.57
N ILE A 39 11.34 7.67 -17.39
CA ILE A 39 10.42 8.77 -17.14
C ILE A 39 11.25 9.91 -16.58
N SER A 40 11.48 10.94 -17.40
CA SER A 40 12.38 12.03 -17.05
C SER A 40 11.74 13.13 -16.21
N ILE A 41 10.45 13.04 -15.89
CA ILE A 41 9.72 14.07 -15.16
C ILE A 41 9.62 13.64 -13.69
N TRP A 42 10.29 14.39 -12.83
CA TRP A 42 10.33 14.13 -11.38
C TRP A 42 8.91 14.08 -10.76
N GLU A 43 8.05 15.01 -11.14
CA GLU A 43 6.67 15.08 -10.64
C GLU A 43 5.85 13.86 -11.06
N PHE A 44 6.09 13.31 -12.24
CA PHE A 44 5.39 12.12 -12.72
C PHE A 44 5.70 10.90 -11.83
N ASP A 45 6.95 10.76 -11.44
CA ASP A 45 7.37 9.69 -10.53
C ASP A 45 6.61 9.76 -9.20
N LYS A 46 6.47 10.93 -8.61
CA LYS A 46 5.71 11.15 -7.37
C LYS A 46 4.22 10.84 -7.54
N ILE A 47 3.64 11.18 -8.67
CA ILE A 47 2.24 10.87 -9.02
C ILE A 47 2.05 9.35 -9.09
N VAL A 48 2.97 8.62 -9.68
CA VAL A 48 2.93 7.15 -9.73
C VAL A 48 2.98 6.56 -8.32
N HIS A 49 3.90 7.00 -7.49
CA HIS A 49 3.99 6.55 -6.09
C HIS A 49 2.69 6.81 -5.34
N PHE A 50 2.15 8.01 -5.44
CA PHE A 50 0.86 8.36 -4.84
C PHE A 50 -0.25 7.43 -5.32
N GLY A 51 -0.40 7.25 -6.63
CA GLY A 51 -1.48 6.45 -7.22
C GLY A 51 -1.41 4.98 -6.83
N VAL A 52 -0.21 4.42 -6.81
CA VAL A 52 0.04 3.02 -6.46
C VAL A 52 -0.35 2.74 -5.00
N TYR A 53 0.00 3.62 -4.08
CA TYR A 53 -0.35 3.48 -2.67
C TYR A 53 -1.78 3.89 -2.36
N PHE A 54 -2.35 4.81 -3.14
CA PHE A 54 -3.79 5.09 -3.10
C PHE A 54 -4.58 3.80 -3.39
N LEU A 55 -4.25 3.10 -4.47
CA LEU A 55 -4.91 1.85 -4.82
C LEU A 55 -4.68 0.78 -3.77
N LEU A 56 -3.46 0.67 -3.23
CA LEU A 56 -3.17 -0.27 -2.14
C LEU A 56 -4.09 -0.02 -0.94
N ALA A 57 -4.24 1.25 -0.53
CA ALA A 57 -5.10 1.62 0.59
C ALA A 57 -6.56 1.26 0.33
N VAL A 58 -7.06 1.51 -0.88
CA VAL A 58 -8.43 1.17 -1.27
C VAL A 58 -8.65 -0.35 -1.20
N LEU A 59 -7.72 -1.13 -1.73
CA LEU A 59 -7.82 -2.60 -1.71
C LEU A 59 -7.74 -3.15 -0.28
N LEU A 60 -6.87 -2.61 0.55
CA LEU A 60 -6.76 -2.98 1.96
C LEU A 60 -8.04 -2.65 2.72
N TYR A 61 -8.58 -1.47 2.52
CA TYR A 61 -9.82 -1.04 3.18
C TYR A 61 -10.98 -1.97 2.82
N TRP A 62 -11.14 -2.24 1.54
CA TRP A 62 -12.20 -3.09 1.05
C TRP A 62 -12.11 -4.52 1.59
N GLY A 63 -10.92 -5.12 1.54
CA GLY A 63 -10.69 -6.46 2.10
C GLY A 63 -10.90 -6.50 3.61
N TRP A 64 -10.42 -5.47 4.31
CA TRP A 64 -10.55 -5.36 5.76
C TRP A 64 -12.01 -5.27 6.21
N GLU A 65 -12.79 -4.41 5.56
CA GLU A 65 -14.21 -4.25 5.88
C GLU A 65 -15.00 -5.55 5.65
N LYS A 66 -14.64 -6.32 4.64
CA LYS A 66 -15.36 -7.55 4.31
C LYS A 66 -15.07 -8.72 5.24
N GLN A 67 -13.91 -8.76 5.89
CA GLN A 67 -13.55 -9.90 6.75
C GLN A 67 -14.37 -9.98 8.02
N GLN A 68 -14.74 -8.87 8.63
CA GLN A 68 -15.50 -8.80 9.89
C GLN A 68 -14.94 -9.73 10.97
N ILE A 69 -13.62 -9.68 11.20
CA ILE A 69 -12.96 -10.65 12.08
C ILE A 69 -13.25 -10.35 13.54
N VAL A 70 -12.78 -9.20 14.05
CA VAL A 70 -12.98 -8.80 15.44
C VAL A 70 -13.27 -7.31 15.51
N ARG A 71 -14.07 -6.90 16.50
CA ARG A 71 -14.49 -5.51 16.63
C ARG A 71 -13.32 -4.52 16.67
N PHE A 72 -12.26 -4.87 17.41
CA PHE A 72 -11.08 -4.01 17.51
C PHE A 72 -10.45 -3.72 16.13
N LEU A 73 -10.41 -4.70 15.26
CA LEU A 73 -9.85 -4.54 13.91
C LEU A 73 -10.75 -3.69 13.01
N HIS A 74 -12.04 -3.59 13.32
CA HIS A 74 -12.98 -2.74 12.59
C HIS A 74 -13.06 -1.31 13.10
N GLN A 75 -12.38 -1.01 14.21
CA GLN A 75 -12.30 0.36 14.69
C GLN A 75 -11.13 1.09 14.03
N GLN A 76 -11.35 2.31 13.59
CA GLN A 76 -10.33 3.15 12.98
C GLN A 76 -9.60 2.48 11.81
N VAL A 77 -10.36 1.81 10.95
CA VAL A 77 -9.79 1.03 9.83
C VAL A 77 -8.93 1.91 8.92
N ALA A 78 -9.43 3.10 8.57
CA ALA A 78 -8.70 4.03 7.71
C ALA A 78 -7.33 4.39 8.32
N LEU A 79 -7.27 4.69 9.62
CA LEU A 79 -6.02 5.01 10.29
C LEU A 79 -5.03 3.84 10.24
N LYS A 80 -5.51 2.63 10.53
CA LYS A 80 -4.66 1.42 10.47
C LYS A 80 -4.10 1.19 9.07
N ILE A 81 -4.92 1.39 8.05
CA ILE A 81 -4.51 1.24 6.65
C ILE A 81 -3.47 2.29 6.27
N VAL A 82 -3.65 3.54 6.69
CA VAL A 82 -2.66 4.60 6.46
C VAL A 82 -1.32 4.21 7.09
N LEU A 83 -1.34 3.72 8.33
CA LEU A 83 -0.12 3.28 9.02
C LEU A 83 0.55 2.11 8.29
N ILE A 84 -0.22 1.16 7.80
CA ILE A 84 0.31 0.04 6.99
C ILE A 84 0.96 0.57 5.72
N CYS A 85 0.31 1.47 5.01
CA CYS A 85 0.85 2.04 3.77
C CYS A 85 2.12 2.84 4.02
N VAL A 86 2.16 3.64 5.08
CA VAL A 86 3.36 4.41 5.45
C VAL A 86 4.52 3.48 5.80
N ALA A 87 4.27 2.48 6.65
CA ALA A 87 5.30 1.52 7.05
C ALA A 87 5.80 0.69 5.87
N TYR A 88 4.89 0.22 5.03
CA TYR A 88 5.23 -0.56 3.84
C TYR A 88 6.01 0.28 2.83
N GLY A 89 5.56 1.51 2.55
CA GLY A 89 6.24 2.42 1.64
C GLY A 89 7.65 2.75 2.10
N PHE A 90 7.82 3.01 3.39
CA PHE A 90 9.14 3.25 3.96
C PHE A 90 10.04 2.02 3.84
N ALA A 91 9.52 0.83 4.18
CA ALA A 91 10.28 -0.41 4.08
C ALA A 91 10.70 -0.71 2.63
N VAL A 92 9.83 -0.48 1.67
CA VAL A 92 10.14 -0.67 0.24
C VAL A 92 11.26 0.28 -0.20
N GLU A 93 11.21 1.55 0.21
CA GLU A 93 12.27 2.52 -0.10
C GLU A 93 13.63 2.12 0.48
N VAL A 94 13.64 1.61 1.71
CA VAL A 94 14.87 1.11 2.35
C VAL A 94 15.40 -0.11 1.60
N LEU A 95 14.54 -1.07 1.27
CA LEU A 95 14.93 -2.25 0.50
C LEU A 95 15.44 -1.88 -0.88
N GLN A 96 14.85 -0.90 -1.54
CA GLN A 96 15.27 -0.41 -2.83
C GLN A 96 16.71 0.12 -2.77
N GLU A 97 17.06 0.88 -1.73
CA GLU A 97 18.43 1.37 -1.55
C GLU A 97 19.42 0.23 -1.28
N TRP A 98 19.03 -0.75 -0.45
CA TRP A 98 19.92 -1.84 -0.06
C TRP A 98 20.10 -2.90 -1.15
N LEU A 99 19.05 -3.19 -1.91
CA LEU A 99 19.03 -4.33 -2.85
C LEU A 99 19.25 -3.93 -4.30
N THR A 100 19.26 -2.64 -4.62
CA THR A 100 19.53 -2.15 -5.97
C THR A 100 20.79 -1.29 -5.96
N THR A 101 21.51 -1.27 -7.09
CA THR A 101 22.77 -0.51 -7.21
C THR A 101 22.58 0.88 -7.79
N ASP A 102 21.46 1.12 -8.47
CA ASP A 102 21.20 2.35 -9.23
C ASP A 102 19.96 3.11 -8.76
N ARG A 103 19.41 2.72 -7.61
CA ARG A 103 18.25 3.39 -6.99
C ARG A 103 18.56 3.69 -5.53
N HIS A 104 18.13 4.85 -5.07
CA HIS A 104 18.40 5.34 -3.74
C HIS A 104 17.12 5.68 -2.99
N PHE A 105 17.20 5.67 -1.66
CA PHE A 105 16.09 6.13 -0.82
C PHE A 105 15.74 7.58 -1.18
N ASP A 106 14.46 7.81 -1.46
CA ASP A 106 13.94 9.15 -1.75
C ASP A 106 12.82 9.46 -0.75
N LEU A 107 13.06 10.43 0.10
CA LEU A 107 12.10 10.86 1.11
C LEU A 107 10.80 11.35 0.48
N PHE A 108 10.87 12.03 -0.67
CA PHE A 108 9.67 12.53 -1.36
C PHE A 108 8.84 11.39 -1.94
N ASP A 109 9.46 10.29 -2.37
CA ASP A 109 8.73 9.07 -2.76
C ASP A 109 8.01 8.47 -1.56
N ALA A 110 8.68 8.39 -0.41
CA ALA A 110 8.07 7.91 0.82
C ALA A 110 6.88 8.79 1.25
N LEU A 111 7.02 10.11 1.13
CA LEU A 111 5.92 11.04 1.42
C LEU A 111 4.75 10.87 0.45
N ALA A 112 5.02 10.71 -0.84
CA ALA A 112 3.99 10.45 -1.86
C ALA A 112 3.25 9.15 -1.57
N ASN A 113 3.97 8.10 -1.19
CA ASN A 113 3.39 6.82 -0.76
C ASN A 113 2.43 7.01 0.42
N GLY A 114 2.88 7.72 1.44
CA GLY A 114 2.07 8.01 2.63
C GLY A 114 0.83 8.82 2.32
N LEU A 115 0.96 9.85 1.49
CA LEU A 115 -0.17 10.68 1.06
C LEU A 115 -1.18 9.88 0.23
N GLY A 116 -0.71 9.01 -0.66
CA GLY A 116 -1.58 8.11 -1.40
C GLY A 116 -2.39 7.21 -0.48
N GLY A 117 -1.72 6.59 0.49
CA GLY A 117 -2.37 5.78 1.52
C GLY A 117 -3.39 6.57 2.33
N LEU A 118 -3.04 7.79 2.74
CA LEU A 118 -3.93 8.66 3.50
C LEU A 118 -5.21 9.01 2.73
N VAL A 119 -5.06 9.47 1.50
CA VAL A 119 -6.21 9.87 0.67
C VAL A 119 -7.05 8.64 0.31
N GLY A 120 -6.42 7.52 -0.04
CA GLY A 120 -7.13 6.28 -0.36
C GLY A 120 -7.92 5.74 0.83
N GLY A 121 -7.33 5.71 2.01
CA GLY A 121 -8.00 5.28 3.23
C GLY A 121 -9.14 6.22 3.63
N TRP A 122 -8.90 7.52 3.59
CA TRP A 122 -9.92 8.53 3.91
C TRP A 122 -11.10 8.46 2.94
N LEU A 123 -10.83 8.41 1.65
CA LEU A 123 -11.89 8.35 0.64
C LEU A 123 -12.70 7.07 0.76
N SER A 124 -12.05 5.92 0.99
CA SER A 124 -12.73 4.65 1.20
C SER A 124 -13.68 4.70 2.40
N GLU A 125 -13.27 5.35 3.49
CA GLU A 125 -14.11 5.57 4.67
C GLU A 125 -15.36 6.38 4.33
N ARG A 126 -15.23 7.36 3.44
CA ARG A 126 -16.34 8.26 3.06
C ARG A 126 -17.37 7.60 2.15
N VAL A 127 -16.96 6.64 1.34
CA VAL A 127 -17.83 6.02 0.32
C VAL A 127 -18.36 4.65 0.72
N LYS A 128 -18.06 4.19 1.93
CA LYS A 128 -18.54 2.88 2.37
C LYS A 128 -20.04 2.87 2.67
#